data_81c19819b8e712f3a018a57632c0bdf0
#
_entry.id   81c19819b8e712f3a018a57632c0bdf0
#
_cell.length_a   1.000
_cell.length_b   1.000
_cell.length_c   1.000
_cell.angle_alpha   90.00
_cell.angle_beta   90.00
_cell.angle_gamma   90.00
#
_symmetry.space_group_name_H-M   'P 1'
#
loop_
_entity.id
_entity.type
_entity.pdbx_description
1 polymer ?
#
loop_
_entity_poly.entity_id
_entity_poly.type
_entity_poly.pdbx_seq_one_letter_code
_entity_poly.pdbx_strand_id
1 'polypeptide(L)'
;MSDPSAAGTVAPVPVQVPFEVRSLRRRQTLLWLLASALLALLALLSSGFFLYAAVVTAAVLGIGALLPGASLLGLEVRRSLEAETVEIGGTVESRIELHNLKDLPALWLFWKDEIEPGLAPKGITCGFQSLKSEETVRSSCILHGTRRGLFRVGPSMIETSDPLGLIRRFRVDPEVGFVTVLPRTVDIGPGWPLGYRPIHEVPRRRSLSEDPSRFLGVRDYRAGDSLRRIHWRATARSGRLQVKLFEPSVLEGVLLAVEMGTAAWPHAPEETGTDPAVELAVTAAASIAEFVLVNGQAVSLLSNGGDAAERYPSDWKGGSFRRLEDALHETEARRGIPAYRPLDVEPGQGRWQLDHLRTALARLTLAPGLTLPELLIAEAPRLPRSLVVLAIAPDLGGGLGEALAVLRRSGFEVGVVWIQRAGAEPAAASLPEGVPVYLVQDETDLERLGAQAL
;
A
#
# COMPACT_ATOMS: atom_id res chain seq x y z
N MET A 1 9.37 -52.69 -7.58
CA MET A 1 9.80 -51.36 -8.03
C MET A 1 9.19 -50.35 -7.07
N SER A 2 9.87 -50.06 -6.01
CA SER A 2 9.46 -49.19 -4.90
C SER A 2 9.88 -47.76 -5.21
N ASP A 3 8.93 -46.86 -5.13
CA ASP A 3 9.02 -45.43 -5.37
C ASP A 3 9.79 -44.72 -4.23
N PRO A 4 10.91 -44.01 -4.49
CA PRO A 4 11.67 -43.31 -3.45
C PRO A 4 11.35 -41.81 -3.41
N SER A 5 10.10 -41.43 -3.09
CA SER A 5 9.73 -40.03 -3.01
C SER A 5 8.95 -39.64 -1.73
N ALA A 6 9.33 -40.23 -0.61
CA ALA A 6 8.83 -39.81 0.70
C ALA A 6 9.97 -39.27 1.59
N ALA A 7 10.70 -38.25 1.09
CA ALA A 7 11.53 -37.43 1.96
C ALA A 7 10.63 -36.44 2.69
N GLY A 8 10.29 -36.76 3.94
CA GLY A 8 9.49 -35.92 4.81
C GLY A 8 10.16 -34.55 4.99
N THR A 9 9.51 -33.53 4.46
CA THR A 9 9.86 -32.13 4.67
C THR A 9 9.56 -31.81 6.15
N VAL A 10 10.61 -31.86 6.97
CA VAL A 10 10.54 -31.37 8.35
C VAL A 10 10.21 -29.88 8.29
N ALA A 11 9.01 -29.52 8.75
CA ALA A 11 8.63 -28.13 8.88
C ALA A 11 9.66 -27.39 9.77
N PRO A 12 10.23 -26.26 9.32
CA PRO A 12 11.16 -25.50 10.13
C PRO A 12 10.44 -24.98 11.38
N VAL A 13 10.91 -25.41 12.54
CA VAL A 13 10.49 -24.86 13.82
C VAL A 13 10.87 -23.37 13.82
N PRO A 14 9.95 -22.45 14.12
CA PRO A 14 10.28 -21.05 14.23
C PRO A 14 11.25 -20.88 15.40
N VAL A 15 12.51 -20.60 15.08
CA VAL A 15 13.52 -20.30 16.09
C VAL A 15 13.23 -18.89 16.63
N GLN A 16 12.42 -18.82 17.68
CA GLN A 16 12.36 -17.64 18.50
C GLN A 16 13.67 -17.50 19.25
N VAL A 17 14.58 -16.67 18.73
CA VAL A 17 15.82 -16.34 19.44
C VAL A 17 15.46 -15.35 20.54
N PRO A 18 15.56 -15.73 21.82
CA PRO A 18 15.24 -14.82 22.91
C PRO A 18 16.25 -13.68 22.95
N PHE A 19 15.77 -12.45 22.85
CA PHE A 19 16.55 -11.20 22.78
C PHE A 19 17.18 -10.74 24.10
N GLU A 20 17.20 -11.55 25.15
CA GLU A 20 17.57 -11.10 26.52
C GLU A 20 19.06 -11.28 26.93
N VAL A 21 20.02 -11.38 26.00
CA VAL A 21 21.42 -11.60 26.34
C VAL A 21 22.27 -10.32 26.40
N ARG A 22 21.68 -9.15 26.66
CA ARG A 22 22.37 -7.84 26.52
C ARG A 22 23.38 -7.49 27.59
N SER A 23 23.16 -7.86 28.84
CA SER A 23 23.99 -7.40 29.96
C SER A 23 25.23 -8.28 30.19
N LEU A 24 25.19 -9.56 29.83
CA LEU A 24 26.27 -10.52 30.03
C LEU A 24 27.48 -10.27 29.11
N ARG A 25 27.28 -9.74 27.90
CA ARG A 25 28.34 -9.63 26.89
C ARG A 25 29.35 -8.52 27.14
N ARG A 26 28.94 -7.35 27.64
CA ARG A 26 29.90 -6.31 28.01
C ARG A 26 30.85 -6.77 29.11
N ARG A 27 30.37 -7.57 30.03
CA ARG A 27 31.18 -8.18 31.07
C ARG A 27 32.12 -9.23 30.50
N GLN A 28 31.69 -10.02 29.51
CA GLN A 28 32.54 -11.03 28.86
C GLN A 28 33.68 -10.40 28.04
N THR A 29 33.43 -9.40 27.22
CA THR A 29 34.48 -8.69 26.49
C THR A 29 35.48 -8.04 27.41
N LEU A 30 35.00 -7.42 28.50
CA LEU A 30 35.85 -6.82 29.52
C LEU A 30 36.71 -7.88 30.23
N LEU A 31 36.13 -9.04 30.54
CA LEU A 31 36.87 -10.16 31.16
C LEU A 31 37.97 -10.73 30.23
N TRP A 32 37.67 -10.85 28.93
CA TRP A 32 38.70 -11.28 27.98
C TRP A 32 39.82 -10.27 27.76
N LEU A 33 39.49 -8.96 27.78
CA LEU A 33 40.50 -7.89 27.72
C LEU A 33 41.36 -7.88 28.99
N LEU A 34 40.74 -8.05 30.19
CA LEU A 34 41.45 -8.16 31.45
C LEU A 34 42.30 -9.40 31.51
N ALA A 35 41.82 -10.55 31.01
CA ALA A 35 42.60 -11.77 30.94
C ALA A 35 43.82 -11.64 30.02
N SER A 36 43.66 -11.00 28.84
CA SER A 36 44.79 -10.73 27.94
C SER A 36 45.81 -9.76 28.54
N ALA A 37 45.33 -8.72 29.24
CA ALA A 37 46.19 -7.77 29.94
C ALA A 37 46.97 -8.45 31.08
N LEU A 38 46.28 -9.32 31.84
CA LEU A 38 46.92 -10.11 32.92
C LEU A 38 47.97 -11.08 32.36
N LEU A 39 47.68 -11.79 31.25
CA LEU A 39 48.66 -12.66 30.57
C LEU A 39 49.85 -11.87 30.06
N ALA A 40 49.65 -10.66 29.51
CA ALA A 40 50.74 -9.79 29.08
C ALA A 40 51.60 -9.31 30.30
N LEU A 41 51.00 -9.02 31.44
CA LEU A 41 51.72 -8.67 32.67
C LEU A 41 52.53 -9.86 33.21
N LEU A 42 51.95 -11.07 33.20
CA LEU A 42 52.65 -12.28 33.60
C LEU A 42 53.78 -12.62 32.64
N ALA A 43 53.67 -12.29 31.35
CA ALA A 43 54.76 -12.46 30.37
C ALA A 43 55.97 -11.57 30.65
N LEU A 44 55.76 -10.39 31.28
CA LEU A 44 56.84 -9.50 31.71
C LEU A 44 57.60 -10.04 32.91
N LEU A 45 56.95 -10.89 33.71
CA LEU A 45 57.48 -11.39 35.01
C LEU A 45 58.07 -12.81 34.92
N SER A 46 57.82 -13.58 33.87
CA SER A 46 58.21 -14.98 33.78
C SER A 46 58.37 -15.50 32.33
N SER A 47 58.79 -16.77 32.21
CA SER A 47 59.16 -17.50 30.97
C SER A 47 58.24 -17.30 29.74
N GLY A 48 58.80 -17.51 28.53
CA GLY A 48 58.18 -17.30 27.21
C GLY A 48 56.80 -17.95 26.96
N PHE A 49 56.33 -18.87 27.81
CA PHE A 49 54.98 -19.45 27.75
C PHE A 49 53.85 -18.40 27.87
N PHE A 50 53.97 -17.50 28.85
CA PHE A 50 52.95 -16.47 29.05
C PHE A 50 52.97 -15.42 27.93
N LEU A 51 54.15 -15.14 27.37
CA LEU A 51 54.26 -14.28 26.19
C LEU A 51 53.52 -14.91 24.97
N TYR A 52 53.77 -16.19 24.75
CA TYR A 52 53.09 -16.94 23.67
C TYR A 52 51.57 -16.94 23.88
N ALA A 53 51.09 -17.22 25.08
CA ALA A 53 49.67 -17.21 25.40
C ALA A 53 49.05 -15.82 25.21
N ALA A 54 49.75 -14.75 25.58
CA ALA A 54 49.28 -13.36 25.39
C ALA A 54 49.17 -13.02 23.88
N VAL A 55 50.19 -13.39 23.07
CA VAL A 55 50.18 -13.16 21.64
C VAL A 55 49.05 -13.93 20.94
N VAL A 56 48.83 -15.19 21.30
CA VAL A 56 47.75 -16.00 20.74
C VAL A 56 46.38 -15.41 21.11
N THR A 57 46.22 -15.02 22.37
CA THR A 57 44.95 -14.40 22.80
C THR A 57 44.70 -13.06 22.11
N ALA A 58 45.73 -12.22 21.96
CA ALA A 58 45.62 -10.95 21.25
C ALA A 58 45.34 -11.18 19.75
N ALA A 59 45.92 -12.18 19.12
CA ALA A 59 45.66 -12.55 17.72
C ALA A 59 44.20 -13.03 17.53
N VAL A 60 43.72 -13.88 18.44
CA VAL A 60 42.32 -14.37 18.39
C VAL A 60 41.35 -13.20 18.55
N LEU A 61 41.58 -12.29 19.50
CA LEU A 61 40.74 -11.09 19.70
C LEU A 61 40.84 -10.13 18.49
N GLY A 62 42.05 -9.94 17.93
CA GLY A 62 42.27 -9.10 16.75
C GLY A 62 41.54 -9.63 15.51
N ILE A 63 41.69 -10.93 15.22
CA ILE A 63 40.98 -11.60 14.12
C ILE A 63 39.47 -11.53 14.37
N GLY A 64 39.03 -11.82 15.59
CA GLY A 64 37.61 -11.73 15.99
C GLY A 64 37.03 -10.33 15.81
N ALA A 65 37.81 -9.26 16.00
CA ALA A 65 37.37 -7.88 15.80
C ALA A 65 37.21 -7.51 14.31
N LEU A 66 38.03 -8.10 13.43
CA LEU A 66 38.03 -7.80 12.00
C LEU A 66 37.02 -8.66 11.22
N LEU A 67 36.86 -9.92 11.61
CA LEU A 67 36.09 -10.93 10.87
C LEU A 67 34.61 -10.52 10.64
N PRO A 68 33.87 -10.02 11.63
CA PRO A 68 32.46 -9.63 11.41
C PRO A 68 32.31 -8.48 10.40
N GLY A 69 33.24 -7.51 10.45
CA GLY A 69 33.24 -6.41 9.47
C GLY A 69 33.53 -6.92 8.06
N ALA A 70 34.52 -7.80 7.93
CA ALA A 70 34.89 -8.40 6.65
C ALA A 70 33.78 -9.30 6.08
N SER A 71 33.01 -9.99 6.92
CA SER A 71 31.87 -10.83 6.49
C SER A 71 30.74 -10.03 5.85
N LEU A 72 30.47 -8.80 6.33
CA LEU A 72 29.39 -7.95 5.79
C LEU A 72 29.79 -7.14 4.55
N LEU A 73 31.11 -6.93 4.31
CA LEU A 73 31.57 -6.24 3.11
C LEU A 73 31.30 -7.11 1.87
N GLY A 74 30.87 -6.49 0.76
CA GLY A 74 30.64 -7.17 -0.51
C GLY A 74 29.52 -8.23 -0.47
N LEU A 75 28.63 -8.19 0.50
CA LEU A 75 27.41 -8.97 0.53
C LEU A 75 26.32 -8.19 -0.18
N GLU A 76 25.70 -8.76 -1.20
CA GLU A 76 24.57 -8.19 -1.93
C GLU A 76 23.29 -8.95 -1.57
N VAL A 77 22.23 -8.21 -1.32
CA VAL A 77 20.89 -8.75 -1.12
C VAL A 77 20.04 -8.36 -2.32
N ARG A 78 19.36 -9.31 -2.93
CA ARG A 78 18.39 -9.07 -3.99
C ARG A 78 17.06 -9.67 -3.59
N ARG A 79 16.01 -8.93 -3.85
CA ARG A 79 14.63 -9.36 -3.61
C ARG A 79 13.88 -9.42 -4.92
N SER A 80 13.04 -10.45 -5.06
CA SER A 80 12.06 -10.54 -6.12
C SER A 80 10.71 -10.98 -5.55
N LEU A 81 9.65 -10.30 -6.00
CA LEU A 81 8.28 -10.65 -5.70
C LEU A 81 7.65 -11.21 -6.99
N GLU A 82 6.89 -12.29 -6.88
CA GLU A 82 6.18 -12.89 -8.03
C GLU A 82 5.11 -11.94 -8.57
N ALA A 83 4.45 -11.19 -7.69
CA ALA A 83 3.45 -10.19 -8.03
C ALA A 83 3.48 -9.02 -7.03
N GLU A 84 3.14 -7.83 -7.51
CA GLU A 84 3.02 -6.62 -6.67
C GLU A 84 1.60 -6.44 -6.11
N THR A 85 0.63 -7.15 -6.66
CA THR A 85 -0.78 -7.07 -6.26
C THR A 85 -1.36 -8.45 -6.04
N VAL A 86 -2.20 -8.57 -5.00
CA VAL A 86 -2.89 -9.83 -4.64
C VAL A 86 -4.25 -9.48 -4.02
N GLU A 87 -5.21 -10.37 -4.12
CA GLU A 87 -6.49 -10.24 -3.42
C GLU A 87 -6.39 -10.70 -1.96
N ILE A 88 -7.33 -10.24 -1.11
CA ILE A 88 -7.42 -10.74 0.28
C ILE A 88 -7.58 -12.27 0.25
N GLY A 89 -6.74 -12.96 1.04
CA GLY A 89 -6.67 -14.43 1.08
C GLY A 89 -5.77 -15.05 0.01
N GLY A 90 -5.33 -14.28 -0.98
CA GLY A 90 -4.38 -14.73 -2.00
C GLY A 90 -2.94 -14.76 -1.48
N THR A 91 -2.03 -15.26 -2.33
CA THR A 91 -0.63 -15.51 -1.98
C THR A 91 0.33 -14.90 -2.99
N VAL A 92 1.48 -14.45 -2.50
CA VAL A 92 2.60 -13.98 -3.30
C VAL A 92 3.88 -14.64 -2.82
N GLU A 93 4.68 -15.18 -3.72
CA GLU A 93 6.01 -15.68 -3.38
C GLU A 93 7.02 -14.53 -3.31
N SER A 94 7.68 -14.39 -2.16
CA SER A 94 8.83 -13.52 -1.96
C SER A 94 10.09 -14.35 -1.96
N ARG A 95 11.04 -14.02 -2.84
CA ARG A 95 12.37 -14.64 -2.92
C ARG A 95 13.41 -13.64 -2.51
N ILE A 96 14.31 -14.08 -1.64
CA ILE A 96 15.49 -13.33 -1.22
C ILE A 96 16.74 -14.10 -1.66
N GLU A 97 17.67 -13.40 -2.27
CA GLU A 97 18.98 -13.93 -2.67
C GLU A 97 20.06 -13.18 -1.91
N LEU A 98 20.94 -13.94 -1.25
CA LEU A 98 22.14 -13.43 -0.59
C LEU A 98 23.33 -13.84 -1.42
N HIS A 99 24.06 -12.89 -1.98
CA HIS A 99 25.21 -13.11 -2.83
C HIS A 99 26.48 -12.54 -2.20
N ASN A 100 27.52 -13.37 -2.09
CA ASN A 100 28.82 -12.93 -1.62
C ASN A 100 29.73 -12.57 -2.81
N LEU A 101 29.91 -11.27 -3.03
CA LEU A 101 30.71 -10.72 -4.14
C LEU A 101 32.24 -10.80 -3.92
N LYS A 102 32.70 -11.42 -2.82
CA LYS A 102 34.12 -11.44 -2.44
C LYS A 102 34.76 -12.80 -2.72
N ASP A 103 36.08 -12.77 -2.90
CA ASP A 103 36.94 -13.98 -2.91
C ASP A 103 37.05 -14.61 -1.53
N LEU A 104 36.68 -13.92 -0.45
CA LEU A 104 36.72 -14.43 0.91
C LEU A 104 35.31 -14.89 1.36
N PRO A 105 35.22 -15.96 2.15
CA PRO A 105 33.97 -16.44 2.65
C PRO A 105 33.33 -15.42 3.62
N ALA A 106 32.00 -15.30 3.58
CA ALA A 106 31.22 -14.61 4.57
C ALA A 106 30.70 -15.60 5.62
N LEU A 107 31.21 -15.50 6.84
CA LEU A 107 31.00 -16.49 7.91
C LEU A 107 29.92 -16.03 8.89
N TRP A 108 29.16 -17.01 9.43
CA TRP A 108 28.21 -16.83 10.52
C TRP A 108 27.18 -15.69 10.27
N LEU A 109 26.57 -15.69 9.08
CA LEU A 109 25.52 -14.76 8.73
C LEU A 109 24.18 -15.24 9.29
N PHE A 110 23.59 -14.46 10.15
CA PHE A 110 22.17 -14.56 10.50
C PHE A 110 21.43 -13.47 9.76
N TRP A 111 20.43 -13.82 8.97
CA TRP A 111 19.59 -12.86 8.28
C TRP A 111 18.14 -13.02 8.73
N LYS A 112 17.43 -11.91 8.78
CA LYS A 112 16.01 -11.83 9.07
C LYS A 112 15.37 -10.84 8.12
N ASP A 113 14.26 -11.25 7.53
CA ASP A 113 13.43 -10.41 6.68
C ASP A 113 12.31 -9.79 7.50
N GLU A 114 12.15 -8.48 7.39
CA GLU A 114 11.05 -7.76 8.02
C GLU A 114 9.84 -7.82 7.11
N ILE A 115 8.71 -8.29 7.64
CA ILE A 115 7.44 -8.40 6.89
C ILE A 115 6.38 -7.68 7.71
N GLU A 116 5.68 -6.73 7.08
CA GLU A 116 4.67 -5.95 7.78
C GLU A 116 3.44 -6.78 8.18
N PRO A 117 2.84 -6.46 9.35
CA PRO A 117 1.57 -7.05 9.76
C PRO A 117 0.46 -6.77 8.72
N GLY A 118 -0.15 -7.82 8.21
CA GLY A 118 -1.11 -7.77 7.08
C GLY A 118 -0.71 -8.72 5.96
N LEU A 119 0.58 -9.10 5.94
CA LEU A 119 1.09 -10.24 5.20
C LEU A 119 1.48 -11.33 6.18
N ALA A 120 0.80 -12.47 6.17
CA ALA A 120 1.17 -13.62 6.99
C ALA A 120 2.20 -14.48 6.23
N PRO A 121 3.48 -14.51 6.68
CA PRO A 121 4.50 -15.29 6.00
C PRO A 121 4.36 -16.77 6.34
N LYS A 122 4.48 -17.62 5.31
CA LYS A 122 4.57 -19.07 5.45
C LYS A 122 5.85 -19.54 4.77
N GLY A 123 6.83 -19.99 5.54
CA GLY A 123 8.13 -20.40 5.06
C GLY A 123 9.28 -19.74 5.82
N ILE A 124 10.42 -19.60 5.16
CA ILE A 124 11.67 -19.13 5.79
C ILE A 124 11.77 -17.61 5.67
N THR A 125 11.65 -16.92 6.79
CA THR A 125 11.81 -15.46 6.92
C THR A 125 13.12 -15.08 7.62
N CYS A 126 13.84 -16.03 8.15
CA CYS A 126 15.14 -15.85 8.77
C CYS A 126 15.99 -17.12 8.59
N GLY A 127 17.30 -16.97 8.59
CA GLY A 127 18.19 -18.11 8.43
C GLY A 127 19.59 -17.82 8.99
N PHE A 128 20.33 -18.91 9.25
CA PHE A 128 21.73 -18.85 9.66
C PHE A 128 22.57 -19.66 8.68
N GLN A 129 23.61 -19.05 8.10
CA GLN A 129 24.43 -19.68 7.08
C GLN A 129 25.79 -18.99 6.93
N SER A 130 26.69 -19.67 6.24
CA SER A 130 27.95 -19.09 5.78
C SER A 130 28.00 -19.23 4.26
N LEU A 131 28.50 -18.21 3.58
CA LEU A 131 28.62 -18.17 2.13
C LEU A 131 30.09 -18.30 1.76
N LYS A 132 30.42 -19.23 0.82
CA LYS A 132 31.75 -19.30 0.21
C LYS A 132 31.99 -18.08 -0.68
N SER A 133 33.18 -17.97 -1.22
CA SER A 133 33.52 -17.03 -2.30
C SER A 133 32.52 -17.16 -3.44
N GLU A 134 31.95 -16.03 -3.91
CA GLU A 134 31.01 -15.94 -5.05
C GLU A 134 29.74 -16.80 -4.93
N GLU A 135 29.43 -17.33 -3.75
CA GLU A 135 28.26 -18.16 -3.54
C GLU A 135 27.00 -17.31 -3.40
N THR A 136 25.92 -17.81 -4.02
CA THR A 136 24.56 -17.26 -3.87
C THR A 136 23.67 -18.27 -3.18
N VAL A 137 23.01 -17.84 -2.11
CA VAL A 137 21.98 -18.65 -1.44
C VAL A 137 20.62 -17.98 -1.64
N ARG A 138 19.62 -18.80 -2.00
CA ARG A 138 18.25 -18.40 -2.23
C ARG A 138 17.34 -18.92 -1.14
N SER A 139 16.43 -18.07 -0.71
CA SER A 139 15.36 -18.44 0.21
C SER A 139 14.05 -17.88 -0.29
N SER A 140 12.97 -18.60 -0.08
CA SER A 140 11.63 -18.11 -0.45
C SER A 140 10.64 -18.29 0.69
N CYS A 141 9.67 -17.40 0.75
CA CYS A 141 8.51 -17.53 1.61
C CYS A 141 7.26 -17.13 0.84
N ILE A 142 6.13 -17.74 1.21
CA ILE A 142 4.82 -17.42 0.66
C ILE A 142 4.17 -16.42 1.62
N LEU A 143 3.76 -15.28 1.08
CA LEU A 143 3.09 -14.21 1.81
C LEU A 143 1.58 -14.31 1.54
N HIS A 144 0.79 -14.46 2.60
CA HIS A 144 -0.68 -14.46 2.50
C HIS A 144 -1.22 -13.08 2.86
N GLY A 145 -1.97 -12.46 1.96
CA GLY A 145 -2.67 -11.20 2.21
C GLY A 145 -3.85 -11.41 3.15
N THR A 146 -3.74 -10.97 4.40
CA THR A 146 -4.79 -11.18 5.42
C THR A 146 -5.80 -10.04 5.48
N ARG A 147 -5.40 -8.86 5.06
CA ARG A 147 -6.24 -7.65 4.99
C ARG A 147 -5.79 -6.77 3.84
N ARG A 148 -6.67 -5.88 3.36
CA ARG A 148 -6.27 -4.90 2.32
C ARG A 148 -5.21 -3.94 2.83
N GLY A 149 -4.42 -3.44 1.93
CA GLY A 149 -3.39 -2.45 2.26
C GLY A 149 -2.21 -2.48 1.31
N LEU A 150 -1.31 -1.52 1.49
CA LEU A 150 0.04 -1.55 0.94
C LEU A 150 0.98 -2.01 2.04
N PHE A 151 1.67 -3.10 1.83
CA PHE A 151 2.56 -3.71 2.81
C PHE A 151 3.97 -3.81 2.28
N ARG A 152 4.92 -3.42 3.13
CA ARG A 152 6.34 -3.52 2.83
C ARG A 152 6.86 -4.91 3.19
N VAL A 153 7.66 -5.48 2.30
CA VAL A 153 8.44 -6.69 2.48
C VAL A 153 9.91 -6.30 2.48
N GLY A 154 10.62 -6.55 3.55
CA GLY A 154 11.90 -5.98 3.87
C GLY A 154 11.77 -4.71 4.74
N PRO A 155 12.90 -4.11 5.11
CA PRO A 155 14.28 -4.45 4.76
C PRO A 155 14.76 -5.75 5.38
N SER A 156 15.87 -6.30 4.86
CA SER A 156 16.50 -7.46 5.47
C SER A 156 17.59 -7.00 6.44
N MET A 157 17.53 -7.50 7.66
CA MET A 157 18.60 -7.31 8.65
C MET A 157 19.55 -8.50 8.64
N ILE A 158 20.83 -8.23 8.48
CA ILE A 158 21.89 -9.24 8.48
C ILE A 158 22.78 -9.00 9.69
N GLU A 159 22.94 -10.03 10.50
CA GLU A 159 23.83 -10.04 11.67
C GLU A 159 24.99 -11.01 11.41
N THR A 160 26.18 -10.63 11.85
CA THR A 160 27.32 -11.53 11.92
C THR A 160 28.06 -11.33 13.23
N SER A 161 28.77 -12.34 13.67
CA SER A 161 29.56 -12.29 14.89
C SER A 161 30.92 -12.97 14.70
N ASP A 162 31.85 -12.69 15.63
CA ASP A 162 33.07 -13.47 15.79
C ASP A 162 32.76 -14.87 16.37
N PRO A 163 33.69 -15.84 16.27
CA PRO A 163 33.51 -17.21 16.75
C PRO A 163 33.20 -17.31 18.26
N LEU A 164 33.65 -16.32 19.02
CA LEU A 164 33.41 -16.24 20.47
C LEU A 164 32.12 -15.49 20.83
N GLY A 165 31.43 -14.90 19.83
CA GLY A 165 30.23 -14.11 20.02
C GLY A 165 30.43 -12.80 20.80
N LEU A 166 31.66 -12.29 20.88
CA LEU A 166 32.01 -11.09 21.63
C LEU A 166 31.70 -9.82 20.87
N ILE A 167 31.91 -9.86 19.56
CA ILE A 167 31.72 -8.72 18.66
C ILE A 167 30.67 -9.06 17.63
N ARG A 168 29.63 -8.24 17.56
CA ARG A 168 28.56 -8.36 16.57
C ARG A 168 28.55 -7.14 15.65
N ARG A 169 28.15 -7.36 14.42
CA ARG A 169 27.90 -6.31 13.42
C ARG A 169 26.54 -6.57 12.78
N PHE A 170 25.86 -5.50 12.50
CA PHE A 170 24.55 -5.50 11.89
C PHE A 170 24.60 -4.69 10.60
N ARG A 171 23.93 -5.17 9.57
CA ARG A 171 23.68 -4.45 8.34
C ARG A 171 22.21 -4.51 8.06
N VAL A 172 21.61 -3.37 7.76
CA VAL A 172 20.25 -3.26 7.25
C VAL A 172 20.38 -3.00 5.76
N ASP A 173 19.89 -3.93 4.97
CA ASP A 173 19.90 -3.81 3.52
C ASP A 173 18.65 -3.07 3.06
N PRO A 174 18.79 -2.03 2.20
CA PRO A 174 17.68 -1.18 1.78
C PRO A 174 16.72 -1.85 0.77
N GLU A 175 17.04 -3.05 0.29
CA GLU A 175 16.20 -3.71 -0.69
C GLU A 175 14.83 -4.06 -0.10
N VAL A 176 13.81 -3.36 -0.57
CA VAL A 176 12.41 -3.54 -0.13
C VAL A 176 11.51 -3.81 -1.33
N GLY A 177 10.50 -4.64 -1.13
CA GLY A 177 9.40 -4.83 -2.05
C GLY A 177 8.10 -4.33 -1.45
N PHE A 178 7.09 -4.10 -2.28
CA PHE A 178 5.77 -3.73 -1.84
C PHE A 178 4.74 -4.68 -2.42
N VAL A 179 3.83 -5.12 -1.56
CA VAL A 179 2.67 -5.93 -1.95
C VAL A 179 1.41 -5.16 -1.63
N THR A 180 0.60 -4.89 -2.64
CA THR A 180 -0.72 -4.30 -2.50
C THR A 180 -1.76 -5.40 -2.40
N VAL A 181 -2.43 -5.51 -1.25
CA VAL A 181 -3.55 -6.43 -1.06
C VAL A 181 -4.84 -5.69 -1.40
N LEU A 182 -5.49 -6.10 -2.49
CA LEU A 182 -6.69 -5.47 -3.02
C LEU A 182 -7.91 -5.75 -2.13
N PRO A 183 -8.87 -4.80 -2.03
CA PRO A 183 -10.11 -5.01 -1.32
C PRO A 183 -10.96 -6.08 -2.02
N ARG A 184 -11.82 -6.73 -1.24
CA ARG A 184 -12.86 -7.61 -1.79
C ARG A 184 -13.87 -6.79 -2.59
N THR A 185 -14.46 -7.43 -3.59
CA THR A 185 -15.66 -6.95 -4.27
C THR A 185 -16.79 -7.97 -4.10
N VAL A 186 -18.00 -7.47 -3.93
CA VAL A 186 -19.23 -8.24 -3.82
C VAL A 186 -20.07 -7.94 -5.05
N ASP A 187 -20.70 -8.93 -5.63
CA ASP A 187 -21.56 -8.75 -6.79
C ASP A 187 -22.86 -8.01 -6.37
N ILE A 188 -23.06 -6.83 -6.95
CA ILE A 188 -24.26 -6.02 -6.71
C ILE A 188 -25.36 -6.51 -7.63
N GLY A 189 -26.47 -6.97 -7.03
CA GLY A 189 -27.60 -7.52 -7.77
C GLY A 189 -28.17 -6.53 -8.82
N PRO A 190 -28.80 -7.06 -9.88
CA PRO A 190 -29.42 -6.23 -10.91
C PRO A 190 -30.57 -5.40 -10.34
N GLY A 191 -30.60 -4.10 -10.69
CA GLY A 191 -31.71 -3.22 -10.31
C GLY A 191 -31.29 -1.98 -9.51
N TRP A 192 -30.01 -1.80 -9.23
CA TRP A 192 -29.55 -0.59 -8.57
C TRP A 192 -29.77 0.64 -9.47
N PRO A 193 -30.56 1.65 -9.01
CA PRO A 193 -31.02 2.74 -9.88
C PRO A 193 -29.94 3.79 -10.20
N LEU A 194 -28.80 3.75 -9.49
CA LEU A 194 -27.69 4.66 -9.72
C LEU A 194 -26.94 4.26 -11.00
N GLY A 195 -27.23 4.99 -12.06
CA GLY A 195 -26.61 4.78 -13.36
C GLY A 195 -27.55 4.38 -14.47
N TYR A 196 -28.79 3.96 -14.18
CA TYR A 196 -29.79 3.73 -15.21
C TYR A 196 -30.62 4.97 -15.44
N ARG A 197 -30.04 6.00 -16.07
CA ARG A 197 -30.87 7.00 -16.77
C ARG A 197 -31.17 6.47 -18.15
N PRO A 198 -32.44 6.32 -18.55
CA PRO A 198 -32.76 6.16 -19.95
C PRO A 198 -32.23 7.39 -20.69
N ILE A 199 -31.46 7.14 -21.75
CA ILE A 199 -30.70 8.10 -22.58
C ILE A 199 -31.57 9.30 -23.10
N HIS A 200 -32.85 9.36 -22.77
CA HIS A 200 -33.82 10.26 -23.39
C HIS A 200 -34.25 11.47 -22.57
N GLU A 201 -33.88 11.62 -21.26
CA GLU A 201 -34.49 12.67 -20.41
C GLU A 201 -33.54 13.72 -19.85
N VAL A 202 -32.28 13.75 -20.18
CA VAL A 202 -31.38 14.83 -19.74
C VAL A 202 -31.49 16.01 -20.69
N PRO A 203 -31.95 17.20 -20.25
CA PRO A 203 -31.82 18.41 -21.05
C PRO A 203 -30.34 18.66 -21.30
N ARG A 204 -29.89 18.52 -22.55
CA ARG A 204 -28.52 18.75 -23.03
C ARG A 204 -28.09 20.20 -22.73
N ARG A 205 -27.75 20.51 -21.50
CA ARG A 205 -27.05 21.76 -21.16
C ARG A 205 -25.57 21.53 -21.41
N ARG A 206 -25.10 22.14 -22.50
CA ARG A 206 -23.70 22.36 -22.94
C ARG A 206 -22.64 21.57 -22.17
N SER A 207 -22.32 20.38 -22.64
CA SER A 207 -21.06 19.73 -22.35
C SER A 207 -19.93 20.55 -22.97
N LEU A 208 -18.89 20.87 -22.21
CA LEU A 208 -17.71 21.58 -22.67
C LEU A 208 -16.71 20.64 -23.38
N SER A 209 -16.89 19.33 -23.26
CA SER A 209 -16.06 18.32 -23.92
C SER A 209 -16.78 17.75 -25.14
N GLU A 210 -16.16 17.81 -26.30
CA GLU A 210 -16.61 17.21 -27.54
C GLU A 210 -15.73 16.00 -27.85
N ASP A 211 -16.33 14.89 -28.23
CA ASP A 211 -15.61 13.68 -28.65
C ASP A 211 -15.09 13.82 -30.09
N PRO A 212 -13.78 13.97 -30.29
CA PRO A 212 -13.21 14.10 -31.65
C PRO A 212 -13.45 12.88 -32.54
N SER A 213 -13.80 11.72 -31.98
CA SER A 213 -14.07 10.48 -32.73
C SER A 213 -15.49 10.42 -33.30
N ARG A 214 -16.44 11.18 -32.69
CA ARG A 214 -17.85 11.19 -33.11
C ARG A 214 -18.20 12.45 -33.89
N PHE A 215 -18.03 12.37 -35.21
CA PHE A 215 -18.36 13.45 -36.12
C PHE A 215 -19.88 13.55 -36.33
N LEU A 216 -20.50 14.64 -35.88
CA LEU A 216 -21.93 14.89 -36.01
C LEU A 216 -22.28 15.58 -37.32
N GLY A 217 -21.40 16.47 -37.84
CA GLY A 217 -21.64 17.23 -39.04
C GLY A 217 -20.76 18.47 -39.18
N VAL A 218 -21.16 19.40 -40.04
CA VAL A 218 -20.49 20.67 -40.27
C VAL A 218 -21.46 21.84 -40.08
N ARG A 219 -20.97 22.96 -39.58
CA ARG A 219 -21.69 24.24 -39.49
C ARG A 219 -20.82 25.37 -40.01
N ASP A 220 -21.46 26.51 -40.32
CA ASP A 220 -20.72 27.70 -40.69
C ASP A 220 -19.82 28.19 -39.53
N TYR A 221 -18.61 28.63 -39.87
CA TYR A 221 -17.65 29.21 -38.97
C TYR A 221 -18.20 30.46 -38.28
N ARG A 222 -17.96 30.60 -36.99
CA ARG A 222 -18.26 31.81 -36.22
C ARG A 222 -16.97 32.36 -35.60
N ALA A 223 -16.89 33.67 -35.44
CA ALA A 223 -15.77 34.32 -34.80
C ALA A 223 -15.57 33.74 -33.39
N GLY A 224 -14.37 33.20 -33.09
CA GLY A 224 -14.02 32.49 -31.86
C GLY A 224 -13.90 30.97 -32.01
N ASP A 225 -14.31 30.38 -33.17
CA ASP A 225 -14.09 28.96 -33.41
C ASP A 225 -12.61 28.66 -33.71
N SER A 226 -12.13 27.50 -33.20
CA SER A 226 -10.77 27.06 -33.44
C SER A 226 -10.52 26.71 -34.91
N LEU A 227 -9.50 27.32 -35.52
CA LEU A 227 -9.11 27.08 -36.91
C LEU A 227 -8.68 25.62 -37.17
N ARG A 228 -8.24 24.89 -36.12
CA ARG A 228 -7.91 23.44 -36.23
C ARG A 228 -9.11 22.58 -36.52
N ARG A 229 -10.32 23.08 -36.27
CA ARG A 229 -11.60 22.37 -36.51
C ARG A 229 -12.21 22.64 -37.86
N ILE A 230 -11.57 23.39 -38.75
CA ILE A 230 -12.09 23.65 -40.09
C ILE A 230 -12.15 22.35 -40.89
N HIS A 231 -13.33 22.09 -41.47
CA HIS A 231 -13.55 20.96 -42.40
C HIS A 231 -13.27 21.41 -43.82
N TRP A 232 -12.01 21.36 -44.24
CA TRP A 232 -11.56 21.88 -45.53
C TRP A 232 -12.33 21.36 -46.75
N ARG A 233 -12.73 20.09 -46.72
CA ARG A 233 -13.51 19.49 -47.85
C ARG A 233 -14.92 20.07 -47.96
N ALA A 234 -15.58 20.35 -46.83
CA ALA A 234 -16.91 20.99 -46.82
C ALA A 234 -16.78 22.48 -47.18
N THR A 235 -15.76 23.17 -46.67
CA THR A 235 -15.41 24.55 -47.03
C THR A 235 -15.21 24.72 -48.56
N ALA A 236 -14.47 23.80 -49.19
CA ALA A 236 -14.23 23.85 -50.63
C ALA A 236 -15.50 23.64 -51.48
N ARG A 237 -16.46 22.88 -50.95
CA ARG A 237 -17.75 22.64 -51.64
C ARG A 237 -18.74 23.77 -51.44
N SER A 238 -18.80 24.39 -50.26
CA SER A 238 -19.78 25.41 -49.91
C SER A 238 -19.32 26.82 -50.20
N GLY A 239 -18.03 27.04 -50.46
CA GLY A 239 -17.42 28.35 -50.58
C GLY A 239 -17.39 29.19 -49.30
N ARG A 240 -17.81 28.63 -48.17
CA ARG A 240 -17.80 29.26 -46.85
C ARG A 240 -17.05 28.41 -45.87
N LEU A 241 -16.36 29.05 -44.91
CA LEU A 241 -15.66 28.31 -43.86
C LEU A 241 -16.62 27.44 -43.04
N GLN A 242 -16.38 26.13 -43.06
CA GLN A 242 -17.17 25.15 -42.34
C GLN A 242 -16.34 24.54 -41.21
N VAL A 243 -16.92 24.47 -40.00
CA VAL A 243 -16.29 23.87 -38.81
C VAL A 243 -16.90 22.52 -38.52
N LYS A 244 -16.05 21.54 -38.18
CA LYS A 244 -16.48 20.22 -37.72
C LYS A 244 -17.27 20.36 -36.43
N LEU A 245 -18.43 19.74 -36.41
CA LEU A 245 -19.26 19.62 -35.24
C LEU A 245 -19.12 18.19 -34.71
N PHE A 246 -18.70 18.07 -33.48
CA PHE A 246 -18.57 16.78 -32.82
C PHE A 246 -19.72 16.56 -31.85
N GLU A 247 -20.07 15.33 -31.58
CA GLU A 247 -21.07 15.00 -30.58
C GLU A 247 -20.53 15.39 -29.19
N PRO A 248 -21.32 16.13 -28.37
CA PRO A 248 -20.90 16.42 -27.02
C PRO A 248 -20.74 15.09 -26.26
N SER A 249 -19.52 14.79 -25.83
CA SER A 249 -19.28 13.63 -24.98
C SER A 249 -19.68 14.00 -23.56
N VAL A 250 -20.75 13.41 -23.08
CA VAL A 250 -21.11 13.44 -21.67
C VAL A 250 -20.57 12.17 -21.07
N LEU A 251 -19.51 12.30 -20.27
CA LEU A 251 -19.00 11.19 -19.49
C LEU A 251 -20.02 10.97 -18.34
N GLU A 252 -21.00 10.13 -18.60
CA GLU A 252 -21.94 9.71 -17.55
C GLU A 252 -21.24 8.71 -16.65
N GLY A 253 -21.38 8.90 -15.34
CA GLY A 253 -20.71 8.03 -14.39
C GLY A 253 -20.99 8.40 -12.93
N VAL A 254 -20.24 7.81 -12.04
CA VAL A 254 -20.36 7.98 -10.59
C VAL A 254 -19.07 8.50 -10.01
N LEU A 255 -19.18 9.53 -9.15
CA LEU A 255 -18.13 9.92 -8.23
C LEU A 255 -18.38 9.20 -6.90
N LEU A 256 -17.49 8.32 -6.52
CA LEU A 256 -17.47 7.69 -5.20
C LEU A 256 -16.74 8.63 -4.23
N ALA A 257 -17.48 9.22 -3.30
CA ALA A 257 -16.93 10.09 -2.27
C ALA A 257 -16.86 9.31 -0.95
N VAL A 258 -15.67 8.85 -0.57
CA VAL A 258 -15.49 7.93 0.56
C VAL A 258 -14.94 8.68 1.77
N GLU A 259 -15.69 8.64 2.88
CA GLU A 259 -15.28 9.21 4.15
C GLU A 259 -14.19 8.36 4.81
N MET A 260 -13.00 8.95 5.03
CA MET A 260 -11.86 8.35 5.70
C MET A 260 -11.21 9.29 6.71
N GLY A 261 -11.93 10.30 7.17
CA GLY A 261 -11.49 11.15 8.27
C GLY A 261 -11.56 10.41 9.60
N THR A 262 -10.49 10.48 10.41
CA THR A 262 -10.44 9.80 11.72
C THR A 262 -11.58 10.24 12.65
N ALA A 263 -12.07 11.46 12.52
CA ALA A 263 -13.18 11.97 13.32
C ALA A 263 -14.52 11.25 13.05
N ALA A 264 -14.73 10.78 11.82
CA ALA A 264 -15.92 10.03 11.43
C ALA A 264 -15.91 8.56 11.88
N TRP A 265 -14.73 8.05 12.22
CA TRP A 265 -14.51 6.66 12.64
C TRP A 265 -13.89 6.56 14.05
N PRO A 266 -14.56 7.03 15.10
CA PRO A 266 -13.98 7.23 16.45
C PRO A 266 -13.53 5.92 17.15
N HIS A 267 -13.95 4.77 16.64
CA HIS A 267 -13.61 3.45 17.19
C HIS A 267 -12.59 2.70 16.35
N ALA A 268 -12.11 3.29 15.26
CA ALA A 268 -11.09 2.67 14.44
C ALA A 268 -9.72 2.78 15.16
N PRO A 269 -8.97 1.68 15.32
CA PRO A 269 -7.64 1.75 15.91
C PRO A 269 -6.70 2.54 14.99
N GLU A 270 -5.95 3.49 15.56
CA GLU A 270 -5.07 4.39 14.80
C GLU A 270 -3.99 3.66 13.98
N GLU A 271 -3.53 2.49 14.43
CA GLU A 271 -2.38 1.81 13.82
C GLU A 271 -2.72 0.56 13.00
N THR A 272 -3.84 -0.08 13.21
CA THR A 272 -4.10 -1.41 12.64
C THR A 272 -5.10 -1.45 11.48
N GLY A 273 -5.83 -0.36 11.22
CA GLY A 273 -6.73 -0.25 10.06
C GLY A 273 -7.71 -1.41 9.90
N THR A 274 -8.18 -2.01 11.00
CA THR A 274 -9.04 -3.20 10.99
C THR A 274 -10.40 -2.96 11.62
N ASP A 275 -10.93 -1.74 11.51
CA ASP A 275 -12.34 -1.54 11.85
C ASP A 275 -13.21 -2.17 10.76
N PRO A 276 -14.06 -3.15 11.10
CA PRO A 276 -14.93 -3.81 10.11
C PRO A 276 -15.82 -2.85 9.32
N ALA A 277 -16.22 -1.74 9.93
CA ALA A 277 -17.06 -0.75 9.26
C ALA A 277 -16.27 0.07 8.21
N VAL A 278 -15.00 0.39 8.49
CA VAL A 278 -14.09 1.02 7.51
C VAL A 278 -13.84 0.06 6.34
N GLU A 279 -13.59 -1.23 6.63
CA GLU A 279 -13.40 -2.24 5.59
C GLU A 279 -14.66 -2.43 4.75
N LEU A 280 -15.85 -2.40 5.37
CA LEU A 280 -17.13 -2.47 4.68
C LEU A 280 -17.35 -1.25 3.76
N ALA A 281 -16.97 -0.04 4.19
CA ALA A 281 -17.03 1.18 3.36
C ALA A 281 -16.17 1.05 2.10
N VAL A 282 -14.95 0.51 2.24
CA VAL A 282 -14.05 0.30 1.10
C VAL A 282 -14.54 -0.84 0.19
N THR A 283 -15.05 -1.92 0.78
CA THR A 283 -15.67 -3.02 0.02
C THR A 283 -16.88 -2.52 -0.77
N ALA A 284 -17.73 -1.68 -0.16
CA ALA A 284 -18.85 -1.03 -0.84
C ALA A 284 -18.38 -0.17 -2.01
N ALA A 285 -17.36 0.69 -1.79
CA ALA A 285 -16.79 1.53 -2.84
C ALA A 285 -16.23 0.70 -4.01
N ALA A 286 -15.48 -0.38 -3.71
CA ALA A 286 -14.90 -1.27 -4.71
C ALA A 286 -15.98 -2.01 -5.52
N SER A 287 -17.01 -2.53 -4.83
CA SER A 287 -18.13 -3.26 -5.46
C SER A 287 -18.95 -2.37 -6.37
N ILE A 288 -19.24 -1.14 -5.90
CA ILE A 288 -19.96 -0.14 -6.70
C ILE A 288 -19.14 0.29 -7.91
N ALA A 289 -17.83 0.50 -7.75
CA ALA A 289 -16.95 0.83 -8.85
C ALA A 289 -16.97 -0.26 -9.92
N GLU A 290 -16.86 -1.52 -9.53
CA GLU A 290 -16.91 -2.66 -10.44
C GLU A 290 -18.25 -2.73 -11.16
N PHE A 291 -19.37 -2.65 -10.43
CA PHE A 291 -20.72 -2.67 -11.00
C PHE A 291 -20.91 -1.56 -12.06
N VAL A 292 -20.54 -0.32 -11.74
CA VAL A 292 -20.71 0.83 -12.64
C VAL A 292 -19.84 0.70 -13.88
N LEU A 293 -18.58 0.27 -13.72
CA LEU A 293 -17.65 0.06 -14.84
C LEU A 293 -18.05 -1.10 -15.75
N VAL A 294 -18.57 -2.19 -15.20
CA VAL A 294 -19.10 -3.33 -15.99
C VAL A 294 -20.30 -2.90 -16.83
N ASN A 295 -21.12 -1.97 -16.32
CA ASN A 295 -22.23 -1.36 -17.07
C ASN A 295 -21.79 -0.26 -18.06
N GLY A 296 -20.48 -0.09 -18.30
CA GLY A 296 -19.93 0.81 -19.31
C GLY A 296 -19.93 2.29 -18.93
N GLN A 297 -20.18 2.62 -17.67
CA GLN A 297 -20.15 3.98 -17.19
C GLN A 297 -18.79 4.35 -16.59
N ALA A 298 -18.53 5.65 -16.42
CA ALA A 298 -17.30 6.12 -15.81
C ALA A 298 -17.38 6.11 -14.27
N VAL A 299 -16.24 5.87 -13.63
CA VAL A 299 -16.12 5.98 -12.18
C VAL A 299 -14.92 6.86 -11.83
N SER A 300 -15.11 7.73 -10.85
CA SER A 300 -14.08 8.51 -10.18
C SER A 300 -14.13 8.26 -8.68
N LEU A 301 -13.04 8.53 -7.98
CA LEU A 301 -12.94 8.37 -6.54
C LEU A 301 -12.40 9.64 -5.90
N LEU A 302 -13.06 10.11 -4.87
CA LEU A 302 -12.61 11.22 -4.04
C LEU A 302 -12.68 10.79 -2.57
N SER A 303 -11.61 10.98 -1.81
CA SER A 303 -11.59 10.66 -0.38
C SER A 303 -10.74 11.65 0.39
N ASN A 304 -11.18 11.97 1.61
CA ASN A 304 -10.41 12.75 2.58
C ASN A 304 -9.38 11.89 3.36
N GLY A 305 -9.24 10.61 3.01
CA GLY A 305 -8.19 9.72 3.52
C GLY A 305 -6.83 9.98 2.89
N GLY A 306 -5.80 9.31 3.43
CA GLY A 306 -4.43 9.37 2.94
C GLY A 306 -4.03 8.16 2.11
N ASP A 307 -2.98 8.30 1.30
CA ASP A 307 -2.35 7.18 0.59
C ASP A 307 -1.26 6.53 1.46
N ALA A 308 -1.39 5.23 1.69
CA ALA A 308 -0.41 4.45 2.45
C ALA A 308 1.01 4.51 1.85
N ALA A 309 1.15 4.74 0.54
CA ALA A 309 2.46 4.85 -0.11
C ALA A 309 3.27 6.05 0.36
N GLU A 310 2.61 7.13 0.81
CA GLU A 310 3.30 8.32 1.34
C GLU A 310 4.08 8.03 2.63
N ARG A 311 3.83 6.89 3.29
CA ARG A 311 4.58 6.45 4.48
C ARG A 311 5.99 5.96 4.17
N TYR A 312 6.30 5.69 2.90
CA TYR A 312 7.57 5.06 2.51
C TYR A 312 8.39 5.99 1.63
N PRO A 313 9.39 6.70 2.20
CA PRO A 313 10.31 7.53 1.42
C PRO A 313 11.19 6.68 0.50
N SER A 314 11.39 7.16 -0.72
CA SER A 314 12.09 6.44 -1.81
C SER A 314 13.61 6.51 -1.76
N ASP A 315 14.21 7.33 -0.87
CA ASP A 315 15.64 7.70 -0.89
C ASP A 315 16.49 6.97 0.17
N TRP A 316 15.99 5.88 0.73
CA TRP A 316 16.69 5.14 1.77
C TRP A 316 17.86 4.30 1.23
N LYS A 317 19.01 4.38 1.92
CA LYS A 317 20.26 3.72 1.51
C LYS A 317 20.70 2.57 2.42
N GLY A 318 19.92 2.27 3.48
CA GLY A 318 20.35 1.30 4.48
C GLY A 318 21.55 1.75 5.30
N GLY A 319 22.16 0.82 6.05
CA GLY A 319 23.32 1.16 6.88
C GLY A 319 23.95 -0.04 7.57
N SER A 320 25.16 0.21 8.11
CA SER A 320 25.88 -0.77 8.94
C SER A 320 25.96 -0.26 10.38
N PHE A 321 25.63 -1.11 11.34
CA PHE A 321 25.45 -0.73 12.74
C PHE A 321 26.26 -1.63 13.66
N ARG A 322 26.68 -1.07 14.79
CA ARG A 322 27.39 -1.81 15.85
C ARG A 322 26.44 -2.32 16.93
N ARG A 323 25.25 -1.73 17.03
CA ARG A 323 24.25 -2.10 18.03
C ARG A 323 22.97 -2.54 17.32
N LEU A 324 22.31 -3.55 17.90
CA LEU A 324 21.02 -4.01 17.41
C LEU A 324 19.95 -2.91 17.51
N GLU A 325 19.99 -2.11 18.58
CA GLU A 325 19.03 -1.01 18.80
C GLU A 325 19.06 0.01 17.68
N ASP A 326 20.28 0.39 17.24
CA ASP A 326 20.45 1.35 16.15
C ASP A 326 19.92 0.77 14.83
N ALA A 327 20.15 -0.54 14.58
CA ALA A 327 19.65 -1.24 13.39
C ALA A 327 18.11 -1.36 13.40
N LEU A 328 17.50 -1.70 14.54
CA LEU A 328 16.04 -1.78 14.68
C LEU A 328 15.40 -0.39 14.53
N HIS A 329 15.98 0.60 15.20
CA HIS A 329 15.50 1.98 15.06
C HIS A 329 15.55 2.46 13.60
N GLU A 330 16.59 2.09 12.85
CA GLU A 330 16.67 2.41 11.42
C GLU A 330 15.59 1.71 10.59
N THR A 331 15.19 0.48 10.94
CA THR A 331 14.09 -0.20 10.24
C THR A 331 12.72 0.37 10.58
N GLU A 332 12.52 0.82 11.81
CA GLU A 332 11.24 1.37 12.31
C GLU A 332 11.07 2.85 11.99
N ALA A 333 12.13 3.67 12.14
CA ALA A 333 12.08 5.12 11.98
C ALA A 333 11.73 5.60 10.55
N ARG A 334 11.67 4.68 9.60
CA ARG A 334 11.41 4.96 8.18
C ARG A 334 9.94 4.86 7.78
N ARG A 335 9.04 4.79 8.74
CA ARG A 335 7.63 5.13 8.48
C ARG A 335 7.53 6.66 8.54
N GLY A 336 7.52 7.30 7.39
CA GLY A 336 7.32 8.75 7.29
C GLY A 336 5.97 9.16 7.86
N ILE A 337 5.86 10.40 8.30
CA ILE A 337 4.55 11.00 8.60
C ILE A 337 3.90 11.29 7.25
N PRO A 338 2.77 10.65 6.91
CA PRO A 338 2.11 10.89 5.63
C PRO A 338 1.65 12.35 5.54
N ALA A 339 1.73 12.91 4.35
CA ALA A 339 1.32 14.30 4.10
C ALA A 339 -0.20 14.49 4.11
N TYR A 340 -0.98 13.40 4.24
CA TYR A 340 -2.44 13.39 4.28
C TYR A 340 -3.11 14.24 3.18
N ARG A 341 -2.70 14.02 1.95
CA ARG A 341 -3.37 14.63 0.80
C ARG A 341 -4.64 13.85 0.48
N PRO A 342 -5.76 14.53 0.21
CA PRO A 342 -6.96 13.88 -0.26
C PRO A 342 -6.67 13.01 -1.48
N LEU A 343 -7.24 11.81 -1.51
CA LEU A 343 -7.10 10.91 -2.64
C LEU A 343 -8.11 11.28 -3.70
N ASP A 344 -7.65 11.58 -4.91
CA ASP A 344 -8.46 11.91 -6.08
C ASP A 344 -8.06 11.04 -7.25
N VAL A 345 -9.03 10.30 -7.82
CA VAL A 345 -8.85 9.50 -9.03
C VAL A 345 -9.81 10.03 -10.08
N GLU A 346 -9.25 10.53 -11.17
CA GLU A 346 -10.01 11.11 -12.28
C GLU A 346 -11.03 10.12 -12.88
N PRO A 347 -12.14 10.62 -13.46
CA PRO A 347 -13.15 9.78 -14.09
C PRO A 347 -12.58 8.97 -15.27
N GLY A 348 -12.80 7.66 -15.26
CA GLY A 348 -12.34 6.75 -16.30
C GLY A 348 -13.29 5.58 -16.51
N GLN A 349 -13.06 4.80 -17.56
CA GLN A 349 -13.86 3.63 -17.94
C GLN A 349 -12.98 2.41 -18.19
N GLY A 350 -13.59 1.23 -18.15
CA GLY A 350 -12.97 -0.03 -18.51
C GLY A 350 -12.09 -0.64 -17.41
N ARG A 351 -11.44 -1.76 -17.75
CA ARG A 351 -10.73 -2.59 -16.79
C ARG A 351 -9.53 -1.89 -16.14
N TRP A 352 -8.79 -1.09 -16.90
CA TRP A 352 -7.66 -0.32 -16.35
C TRP A 352 -8.12 0.62 -15.21
N GLN A 353 -9.27 1.28 -15.39
CA GLN A 353 -9.83 2.14 -14.34
C GLN A 353 -10.23 1.34 -13.10
N LEU A 354 -10.79 0.13 -13.29
CA LEU A 354 -11.11 -0.75 -12.16
C LEU A 354 -9.87 -1.13 -11.36
N ASP A 355 -8.81 -1.55 -12.05
CA ASP A 355 -7.54 -1.93 -11.41
C ASP A 355 -6.92 -0.74 -10.67
N HIS A 356 -6.99 0.46 -11.27
CA HIS A 356 -6.52 1.70 -10.65
C HIS A 356 -7.33 2.06 -9.40
N LEU A 357 -8.66 2.02 -9.47
CA LEU A 357 -9.53 2.29 -8.33
C LEU A 357 -9.35 1.26 -7.21
N ARG A 358 -9.26 -0.04 -7.52
CA ARG A 358 -9.01 -1.08 -6.53
C ARG A 358 -7.66 -0.88 -5.84
N THR A 359 -6.63 -0.49 -6.58
CA THR A 359 -5.30 -0.18 -6.03
C THR A 359 -5.34 1.06 -5.14
N ALA A 360 -6.04 2.12 -5.56
CA ALA A 360 -6.22 3.34 -4.77
C ALA A 360 -6.99 3.04 -3.47
N LEU A 361 -8.07 2.28 -3.54
CA LEU A 361 -8.87 1.84 -2.39
C LEU A 361 -8.08 0.90 -1.46
N ALA A 362 -7.20 0.05 -2.00
CA ALA A 362 -6.32 -0.79 -1.19
C ALA A 362 -5.37 0.06 -0.34
N ARG A 363 -4.84 1.13 -0.91
CA ARG A 363 -3.86 2.03 -0.26
C ARG A 363 -4.50 3.09 0.61
N LEU A 364 -5.84 3.24 0.56
CA LEU A 364 -6.58 4.25 1.29
C LEU A 364 -6.55 3.97 2.80
N THR A 365 -6.10 4.95 3.57
CA THR A 365 -5.97 4.90 5.03
C THR A 365 -6.72 6.05 5.69
N LEU A 366 -7.10 5.86 6.95
CA LEU A 366 -7.67 6.94 7.75
C LEU A 366 -6.67 8.08 7.91
N ALA A 367 -7.15 9.32 7.81
CA ALA A 367 -6.33 10.51 7.92
C ALA A 367 -7.00 11.57 8.79
N PRO A 368 -6.26 12.29 9.64
CA PRO A 368 -6.74 13.51 10.26
C PRO A 368 -6.72 14.63 9.22
N GLY A 369 -7.71 15.50 9.21
CA GLY A 369 -7.73 16.65 8.30
C GLY A 369 -9.12 17.09 7.93
N LEU A 370 -9.30 17.45 6.66
CA LEU A 370 -10.60 17.88 6.11
C LEU A 370 -11.65 16.80 6.27
N THR A 371 -12.85 17.20 6.59
CA THR A 371 -14.03 16.32 6.56
C THR A 371 -14.47 16.09 5.11
N LEU A 372 -15.16 14.98 4.84
CA LEU A 372 -15.70 14.72 3.50
C LEU A 372 -16.64 15.83 3.00
N PRO A 373 -17.53 16.42 3.82
CA PRO A 373 -18.34 17.58 3.43
C PRO A 373 -17.51 18.78 2.95
N GLU A 374 -16.45 19.14 3.68
CA GLU A 374 -15.57 20.25 3.30
C GLU A 374 -14.86 19.97 1.98
N LEU A 375 -14.36 18.75 1.81
CA LEU A 375 -13.71 18.31 0.58
C LEU A 375 -14.67 18.36 -0.62
N LEU A 376 -15.89 17.84 -0.48
CA LEU A 376 -16.90 17.86 -1.53
C LEU A 376 -17.27 19.29 -1.97
N ILE A 377 -17.39 20.23 -1.03
CA ILE A 377 -17.67 21.64 -1.33
C ILE A 377 -16.48 22.27 -2.06
N ALA A 378 -15.25 21.98 -1.62
CA ALA A 378 -14.03 22.53 -2.23
C ALA A 378 -13.83 22.05 -3.67
N GLU A 379 -14.09 20.77 -3.94
CA GLU A 379 -13.89 20.17 -5.26
C GLU A 379 -15.09 20.31 -6.21
N ALA A 380 -16.29 20.66 -5.70
CA ALA A 380 -17.53 20.82 -6.50
C ALA A 380 -17.36 21.68 -7.78
N PRO A 381 -16.58 22.79 -7.80
CA PRO A 381 -16.39 23.57 -9.02
C PRO A 381 -15.62 22.84 -10.14
N ARG A 382 -14.81 21.85 -9.78
CA ARG A 382 -13.95 21.08 -10.71
C ARG A 382 -14.62 19.83 -11.22
N LEU A 383 -15.61 19.30 -10.50
CA LEU A 383 -16.28 18.05 -10.84
C LEU A 383 -17.16 18.20 -12.09
N PRO A 384 -17.12 17.20 -13.00
CA PRO A 384 -18.05 17.13 -14.12
C PRO A 384 -19.50 16.98 -13.62
N ARG A 385 -20.40 17.84 -14.05
CA ARG A 385 -21.82 17.83 -13.60
C ARG A 385 -22.63 16.64 -14.12
N SER A 386 -22.05 15.85 -14.97
CA SER A 386 -22.62 14.59 -15.49
C SER A 386 -22.43 13.41 -14.55
N LEU A 387 -21.61 13.57 -13.52
CA LEU A 387 -21.39 12.53 -12.52
C LEU A 387 -22.46 12.58 -11.44
N VAL A 388 -22.93 11.42 -11.05
CA VAL A 388 -23.73 11.22 -9.83
C VAL A 388 -22.75 11.16 -8.65
N VAL A 389 -22.91 11.99 -7.63
CA VAL A 389 -22.07 11.97 -6.43
C VAL A 389 -22.68 11.02 -5.43
N LEU A 390 -21.96 9.94 -5.14
CA LEU A 390 -22.34 8.94 -4.15
C LEU A 390 -21.42 9.02 -2.95
N ALA A 391 -21.93 9.57 -1.85
CA ALA A 391 -21.18 9.66 -0.59
C ALA A 391 -21.29 8.34 0.17
N ILE A 392 -20.15 7.79 0.61
CA ILE A 392 -20.05 6.57 1.43
C ILE A 392 -19.51 7.01 2.79
N ALA A 393 -20.38 6.99 3.82
CA ALA A 393 -20.03 7.53 5.12
C ALA A 393 -20.69 6.74 6.26
N PRO A 394 -20.09 6.74 7.48
CA PRO A 394 -20.66 6.09 8.66
C PRO A 394 -21.71 6.93 9.36
N ASP A 395 -21.70 8.25 9.12
CA ASP A 395 -22.62 9.21 9.75
C ASP A 395 -23.26 10.11 8.71
N LEU A 396 -24.54 10.37 8.88
CA LEU A 396 -25.34 11.26 8.04
C LEU A 396 -25.40 12.71 8.59
N GLY A 397 -24.78 12.95 9.73
CA GLY A 397 -24.61 14.25 10.37
C GLY A 397 -23.38 15.00 9.88
N GLY A 398 -22.77 15.80 10.77
CA GLY A 398 -21.44 16.41 10.53
C GLY A 398 -21.33 17.35 9.32
N GLY A 399 -22.45 17.91 8.83
CA GLY A 399 -22.46 18.80 7.66
C GLY A 399 -22.62 18.07 6.31
N LEU A 400 -22.70 16.73 6.28
CA LEU A 400 -22.87 15.99 5.02
C LEU A 400 -24.17 16.39 4.30
N GLY A 401 -25.29 16.51 5.03
CA GLY A 401 -26.55 16.94 4.46
C GLY A 401 -26.48 18.33 3.81
N GLU A 402 -25.78 19.28 4.44
CA GLU A 402 -25.57 20.62 3.90
C GLU A 402 -24.70 20.58 2.61
N ALA A 403 -23.63 19.80 2.62
CA ALA A 403 -22.76 19.64 1.45
C ALA A 403 -23.52 19.01 0.27
N LEU A 404 -24.31 17.98 0.51
CA LEU A 404 -25.16 17.35 -0.51
C LEU A 404 -26.24 18.31 -1.03
N ALA A 405 -26.81 19.16 -0.15
CA ALA A 405 -27.74 20.20 -0.58
C ALA A 405 -27.11 21.27 -1.48
N VAL A 406 -25.83 21.63 -1.20
CA VAL A 406 -25.06 22.55 -2.05
C VAL A 406 -24.78 21.91 -3.41
N LEU A 407 -24.33 20.66 -3.45
CA LEU A 407 -24.08 19.92 -4.68
C LEU A 407 -25.34 19.80 -5.54
N ARG A 408 -26.47 19.47 -4.92
CA ARG A 408 -27.76 19.36 -5.61
C ARG A 408 -28.23 20.68 -6.19
N ARG A 409 -28.08 21.79 -5.45
CA ARG A 409 -28.34 23.14 -5.98
C ARG A 409 -27.44 23.53 -7.13
N SER A 410 -26.21 22.99 -7.13
CA SER A 410 -25.24 23.15 -8.22
C SER A 410 -25.53 22.26 -9.44
N GLY A 411 -26.57 21.42 -9.37
CA GLY A 411 -27.05 20.57 -10.48
C GLY A 411 -26.47 19.16 -10.51
N PHE A 412 -25.82 18.71 -9.44
CA PHE A 412 -25.41 17.31 -9.30
C PHE A 412 -26.58 16.44 -8.83
N GLU A 413 -26.59 15.19 -9.27
CA GLU A 413 -27.36 14.16 -8.59
C GLU A 413 -26.52 13.60 -7.45
N VAL A 414 -27.16 13.34 -6.34
CA VAL A 414 -26.48 12.92 -5.12
C VAL A 414 -27.21 11.73 -4.50
N GLY A 415 -26.44 10.82 -3.91
CA GLY A 415 -26.94 9.71 -3.12
C GLY A 415 -25.99 9.41 -1.96
N VAL A 416 -26.44 8.61 -1.02
CA VAL A 416 -25.64 8.23 0.15
C VAL A 416 -25.70 6.72 0.35
N VAL A 417 -24.54 6.11 0.53
CA VAL A 417 -24.37 4.77 1.09
C VAL A 417 -23.99 4.94 2.56
N TRP A 418 -24.93 4.63 3.41
CA TRP A 418 -24.75 4.78 4.85
C TRP A 418 -24.23 3.48 5.45
N ILE A 419 -22.99 3.52 5.91
CA ILE A 419 -22.33 2.37 6.55
C ILE A 419 -22.69 2.40 8.04
N GLN A 420 -23.63 1.60 8.44
CA GLN A 420 -24.05 1.53 9.83
C GLN A 420 -23.39 0.36 10.54
N ARG A 421 -22.74 0.65 11.67
CA ARG A 421 -22.21 -0.40 12.54
C ARG A 421 -23.39 -1.17 13.19
N ALA A 422 -23.32 -2.49 13.22
CA ALA A 422 -24.33 -3.30 13.88
C ALA A 422 -24.56 -2.85 15.32
N GLY A 423 -25.82 -2.49 15.64
CA GLY A 423 -26.23 -2.02 16.97
C GLY A 423 -26.06 -0.52 17.23
N ALA A 424 -25.65 0.28 16.25
CA ALA A 424 -25.65 1.73 16.36
C ALA A 424 -27.09 2.28 16.15
N GLU A 425 -27.51 3.19 17.03
CA GLU A 425 -28.76 3.92 16.80
C GLU A 425 -28.61 4.88 15.61
N PRO A 426 -29.64 5.00 14.75
CA PRO A 426 -29.59 5.94 13.65
C PRO A 426 -29.48 7.38 14.20
N ALA A 427 -28.38 8.05 13.91
CA ALA A 427 -28.26 9.47 14.18
C ALA A 427 -29.35 10.21 13.39
N ALA A 428 -29.96 11.25 14.01
CA ALA A 428 -31.00 12.05 13.36
C ALA A 428 -30.40 12.70 12.10
N ALA A 429 -30.71 12.13 10.95
CA ALA A 429 -30.19 12.59 9.66
C ALA A 429 -30.97 13.84 9.19
N SER A 430 -30.27 14.94 8.99
CA SER A 430 -30.82 16.13 8.30
C SER A 430 -30.43 16.11 6.82
N LEU A 431 -30.81 15.04 6.09
CA LEU A 431 -30.57 14.97 4.65
C LEU A 431 -31.64 15.79 3.89
N PRO A 432 -31.29 16.38 2.73
CA PRO A 432 -32.26 17.03 1.86
C PRO A 432 -33.33 16.05 1.38
N GLU A 433 -34.60 16.50 1.29
CA GLU A 433 -35.67 15.65 0.76
C GLU A 433 -35.35 15.08 -0.61
N GLY A 434 -35.63 13.80 -0.80
CA GLY A 434 -35.41 13.08 -2.08
C GLY A 434 -33.97 12.73 -2.43
N VAL A 435 -33.06 12.70 -1.46
CA VAL A 435 -31.74 12.08 -1.61
C VAL A 435 -31.87 10.59 -1.27
N PRO A 436 -31.57 9.67 -2.21
CA PRO A 436 -31.62 8.24 -1.93
C PRO A 436 -30.54 7.86 -0.90
N VAL A 437 -30.94 7.09 0.09
CA VAL A 437 -30.05 6.54 1.13
C VAL A 437 -30.09 5.03 1.05
N TYR A 438 -28.92 4.43 0.96
CA TYR A 438 -28.73 3.00 0.93
C TYR A 438 -28.04 2.56 2.22
N LEU A 439 -28.77 1.83 3.05
CA LEU A 439 -28.22 1.31 4.31
C LEU A 439 -27.41 0.04 4.04
N VAL A 440 -26.19 0.02 4.58
CA VAL A 440 -25.28 -1.13 4.49
C VAL A 440 -24.74 -1.43 5.88
N GLN A 441 -25.07 -2.60 6.42
CA GLN A 441 -24.61 -3.11 7.71
C GLN A 441 -23.62 -4.27 7.55
N ASP A 442 -23.74 -5.03 6.45
CA ASP A 442 -22.87 -6.14 6.10
C ASP A 442 -22.72 -6.32 4.57
N GLU A 443 -21.91 -7.30 4.15
CA GLU A 443 -21.66 -7.58 2.73
C GLU A 443 -22.93 -8.07 2.02
N THR A 444 -23.90 -8.66 2.72
CA THR A 444 -25.16 -9.16 2.10
C THR A 444 -26.12 -8.04 1.74
N ASP A 445 -26.01 -6.89 2.41
CA ASP A 445 -26.76 -5.69 2.05
C ASP A 445 -26.25 -5.10 0.73
N LEU A 446 -24.96 -5.26 0.42
CA LEU A 446 -24.39 -4.84 -0.88
C LEU A 446 -25.00 -5.64 -2.03
N GLU A 447 -25.23 -6.95 -1.86
CA GLU A 447 -25.90 -7.78 -2.87
C GLU A 447 -27.34 -7.31 -3.15
N ARG A 448 -27.97 -6.67 -2.17
CA ARG A 448 -29.36 -6.21 -2.21
C ARG A 448 -29.54 -4.73 -2.51
N LEU A 449 -28.46 -3.98 -2.73
CA LEU A 449 -28.51 -2.53 -2.96
C LEU A 449 -29.52 -2.11 -4.05
N GLY A 450 -29.75 -2.97 -5.03
CA GLY A 450 -30.75 -2.75 -6.07
C GLY A 450 -32.22 -2.74 -5.61
N ALA A 451 -32.50 -3.33 -4.43
CA ALA A 451 -33.87 -3.45 -3.90
C ALA A 451 -34.17 -2.48 -2.74
N GLN A 452 -33.19 -1.72 -2.27
CA GLN A 452 -33.24 -0.99 -1.00
C GLN A 452 -33.12 0.54 -1.15
N ALA A 453 -33.69 1.17 -2.16
CA ALA A 453 -33.85 2.63 -2.08
C ALA A 453 -34.90 2.95 -0.98
N LEU A 454 -34.43 3.47 0.14
CA LEU A 454 -35.29 3.98 1.23
C LEU A 454 -35.93 5.32 0.87
#